data_652131a97fbe1479aa34fb13b23aff91
#
_entry.id   652131a97fbe1479aa34fb13b23aff91
#
_cell.length_a   1.000
_cell.length_b   1.000
_cell.length_c   1.000
_cell.angle_alpha   90.00
_cell.angle_beta   90.00
_cell.angle_gamma   90.00
#
_symmetry.space_group_name_H-M   'P 1'
#
loop_
_entity.id
_entity.type
_entity.pdbx_description
1 polymer ?
#
loop_
_entity_poly.entity_id
_entity_poly.type
_entity_poly.pdbx_seq_one_letter_code
_entity_poly.pdbx_strand_id
1 'polypeptide(L)'
;LSFKSPAELWAQVRGAAGQPRPRTAEDYDLLAKLANNENPYGPPESVMKAMTGAFKYANRYGYPDGGIVDEIAKHHGVKPENVLLGAGSGEILDVVGSTFASNGRKVVGVEPSYSQVYSHVTSVKGAAITIPLTADYRQDMNALIKITKKHYREVGFVYLCNPNNPTGRVVSKQEIKQLLDGLPEDMPVLIDEAYHHFVEDPSYATSIPYVLEGRPVIIARTFSKIAALAGMRLGYAIAPRELVQQMRPFSTGTISAIVKYGGVAALRDTESQAQVKRLTIDLRTKTTKELTGMGYSVIPSDANFFMVHLRRPVVPVIEEFSKKGVLVGRPFPPMTEHLRVSIGTANEMDRFMVAFKEIMASPAKTASSGAR
;
A
#
# COMPACT_ATOMS: atom_id res chain seq x y z
N LEU A 1 -2.77 3.49 24.94
CA LEU A 1 -1.79 2.84 24.06
C LEU A 1 -2.09 1.36 24.06
N SER A 2 -2.77 0.86 23.02
CA SER A 2 -3.08 -0.56 22.88
C SER A 2 -1.88 -1.25 22.20
N PHE A 3 -1.20 -2.11 22.94
CA PHE A 3 -0.22 -3.02 22.36
C PHE A 3 -0.98 -4.24 21.82
N LYS A 4 -1.00 -4.41 20.49
CA LYS A 4 -1.60 -5.60 19.89
C LYS A 4 -0.66 -6.79 20.04
N SER A 5 -1.22 -7.94 20.37
CA SER A 5 -0.46 -9.19 20.37
C SER A 5 -0.02 -9.55 18.94
N PRO A 6 1.08 -10.31 18.76
CA PRO A 6 1.46 -10.83 17.47
C PRO A 6 0.34 -11.57 16.74
N ALA A 7 -0.51 -12.30 17.47
CA ALA A 7 -1.64 -13.02 16.91
C ALA A 7 -2.71 -12.09 16.33
N GLU A 8 -2.99 -10.95 16.96
CA GLU A 8 -3.94 -9.95 16.46
C GLU A 8 -3.42 -9.24 15.21
N LEU A 9 -2.11 -8.95 15.17
CA LEU A 9 -1.45 -8.38 13.97
C LEU A 9 -1.45 -9.39 12.81
N TRP A 10 -1.16 -10.67 13.08
CA TRP A 10 -1.20 -11.74 12.09
C TRP A 10 -2.61 -12.01 11.56
N ALA A 11 -3.64 -11.92 12.39
CA ALA A 11 -5.03 -12.05 11.97
C ALA A 11 -5.43 -10.95 10.96
N GLN A 12 -4.87 -9.74 11.10
CA GLN A 12 -5.09 -8.64 10.14
C GLN A 12 -4.38 -8.86 8.79
N VAL A 13 -3.22 -9.51 8.80
CA VAL A 13 -2.42 -9.75 7.57
C VAL A 13 -2.96 -10.92 6.74
N ARG A 14 -3.52 -11.94 7.38
CA ARG A 14 -3.96 -13.18 6.71
C ARG A 14 -5.26 -13.08 5.91
N GLY A 15 -5.76 -11.89 5.64
CA GLY A 15 -6.98 -11.70 4.87
C GLY A 15 -8.23 -12.09 5.64
N ALA A 16 -9.39 -11.66 5.20
CA ALA A 16 -10.66 -12.04 5.80
C ALA A 16 -10.76 -13.58 5.83
N ALA A 17 -10.67 -14.15 7.02
CA ALA A 17 -11.05 -15.53 7.21
C ALA A 17 -12.51 -15.64 6.74
N GLY A 18 -12.75 -16.36 5.64
CA GLY A 18 -14.10 -16.56 5.13
C GLY A 18 -14.35 -16.26 3.66
N GLN A 19 -13.44 -15.60 2.93
CA GLN A 19 -13.61 -15.54 1.47
C GLN A 19 -13.29 -16.93 0.88
N PRO A 20 -14.23 -17.59 0.19
CA PRO A 20 -13.96 -18.88 -0.43
C PRO A 20 -12.87 -18.67 -1.49
N ARG A 21 -11.79 -19.43 -1.39
CA ARG A 21 -10.78 -19.45 -2.45
C ARG A 21 -11.41 -20.10 -3.68
N PRO A 22 -11.29 -19.48 -4.87
CA PRO A 22 -11.69 -20.14 -6.11
C PRO A 22 -10.95 -21.47 -6.24
N ARG A 23 -11.62 -22.48 -6.78
CA ARG A 23 -11.07 -23.83 -6.90
C ARG A 23 -10.11 -23.94 -8.08
N THR A 24 -10.33 -23.17 -9.12
CA THR A 24 -9.54 -23.13 -10.34
C THR A 24 -9.16 -21.70 -10.72
N ALA A 25 -8.24 -21.53 -11.68
CA ALA A 25 -7.89 -20.23 -12.24
C ALA A 25 -9.11 -19.61 -12.97
N GLU A 26 -9.87 -20.44 -13.68
CA GLU A 26 -11.07 -20.04 -14.42
C GLU A 26 -12.15 -19.52 -13.47
N ASP A 27 -12.37 -20.16 -12.32
CA ASP A 27 -13.27 -19.66 -11.29
C ASP A 27 -12.82 -18.28 -10.78
N TYR A 28 -11.50 -18.08 -10.60
CA TYR A 28 -10.93 -16.81 -10.17
C TYR A 28 -11.16 -15.71 -11.21
N ASP A 29 -11.04 -16.04 -12.49
CA ASP A 29 -11.20 -15.08 -13.59
C ASP A 29 -12.62 -14.55 -13.70
N LEU A 30 -13.60 -15.32 -13.27
CA LEU A 30 -15.02 -14.92 -13.25
C LEU A 30 -15.36 -13.92 -12.12
N LEU A 31 -14.49 -13.73 -11.14
CA LEU A 31 -14.75 -12.84 -10.00
C LEU A 31 -14.49 -11.37 -10.36
N ALA A 32 -15.25 -10.47 -9.75
CA ALA A 32 -14.88 -9.06 -9.66
C ALA A 32 -13.84 -8.90 -8.54
N LYS A 33 -12.63 -8.47 -8.89
CA LYS A 33 -11.43 -8.50 -8.00
C LYS A 33 -11.16 -7.12 -7.38
N LEU A 34 -11.98 -6.72 -6.40
CA LEU A 34 -11.93 -5.39 -5.79
C LEU A 34 -11.36 -5.39 -4.35
N ALA A 35 -10.44 -6.32 -4.06
CA ALA A 35 -9.92 -6.56 -2.70
C ALA A 35 -8.49 -6.05 -2.46
N ASN A 36 -7.60 -6.10 -3.45
CA ASN A 36 -6.14 -6.02 -3.23
C ASN A 36 -5.49 -4.76 -3.82
N ASN A 37 -6.28 -3.80 -4.27
CA ASN A 37 -5.78 -2.57 -4.89
C ASN A 37 -4.84 -2.88 -6.08
N GLU A 38 -5.20 -3.87 -6.88
CA GLU A 38 -4.50 -4.26 -8.09
C GLU A 38 -4.86 -3.32 -9.26
N ASN A 39 -4.06 -3.32 -10.31
CA ASN A 39 -4.41 -2.71 -11.58
C ASN A 39 -5.19 -3.74 -12.40
N PRO A 40 -6.49 -3.52 -12.69
CA PRO A 40 -7.36 -4.52 -13.30
C PRO A 40 -7.10 -4.71 -14.80
N TYR A 41 -6.29 -3.84 -15.41
CA TYR A 41 -6.04 -3.89 -16.87
C TYR A 41 -4.84 -4.77 -17.25
N GLY A 42 -4.07 -5.24 -16.25
CA GLY A 42 -2.86 -6.02 -16.48
C GLY A 42 -1.67 -5.18 -16.98
N PRO A 43 -0.50 -5.82 -17.17
CA PRO A 43 0.68 -5.14 -17.69
C PRO A 43 0.48 -4.73 -19.16
N PRO A 44 0.93 -3.52 -19.58
CA PRO A 44 0.84 -3.09 -20.97
C PRO A 44 1.74 -3.94 -21.88
N GLU A 45 1.46 -3.88 -23.19
CA GLU A 45 2.18 -4.67 -24.21
C GLU A 45 3.70 -4.40 -24.20
N SER A 46 4.11 -3.17 -23.99
CA SER A 46 5.52 -2.76 -23.85
C SER A 46 6.24 -3.56 -22.75
N VAL A 47 5.59 -3.71 -21.61
CA VAL A 47 6.10 -4.45 -20.44
C VAL A 47 6.13 -5.96 -20.73
N MET A 48 5.05 -6.50 -21.28
CA MET A 48 4.97 -7.93 -21.66
C MET A 48 6.05 -8.30 -22.69
N LYS A 49 6.27 -7.47 -23.70
CA LYS A 49 7.32 -7.67 -24.71
C LYS A 49 8.71 -7.66 -24.09
N ALA A 50 8.98 -6.69 -23.20
CA ALA A 50 10.27 -6.62 -22.52
C ALA A 50 10.54 -7.87 -21.64
N MET A 51 9.54 -8.32 -20.88
CA MET A 51 9.64 -9.51 -20.05
C MET A 51 9.84 -10.77 -20.90
N THR A 52 9.07 -10.95 -21.96
CA THR A 52 9.18 -12.10 -22.87
C THR A 52 10.57 -12.11 -23.52
N GLY A 53 11.08 -10.97 -24.00
CA GLY A 53 12.43 -10.86 -24.57
C GLY A 53 13.55 -11.17 -23.58
N ALA A 54 13.30 -11.04 -22.29
CA ALA A 54 14.27 -11.32 -21.23
C ALA A 54 14.33 -12.81 -20.82
N PHE A 55 13.41 -13.68 -21.28
CA PHE A 55 13.46 -15.12 -20.97
C PHE A 55 14.76 -15.79 -21.39
N LYS A 56 15.45 -15.30 -22.41
CA LYS A 56 16.79 -15.77 -22.80
C LYS A 56 17.84 -15.66 -21.69
N TYR A 57 17.57 -14.93 -20.63
CA TYR A 57 18.43 -14.77 -19.45
C TYR A 57 17.94 -15.57 -18.22
N ALA A 58 16.88 -16.36 -18.35
CA ALA A 58 16.30 -17.12 -17.23
C ALA A 58 17.27 -18.05 -16.52
N ASN A 59 18.36 -18.47 -17.21
CA ASN A 59 19.43 -19.33 -16.70
C ASN A 59 20.63 -18.54 -16.14
N ARG A 60 20.53 -17.23 -15.94
CA ARG A 60 21.63 -16.37 -15.47
C ARG A 60 21.31 -15.75 -14.12
N TYR A 61 22.32 -15.62 -13.27
CA TYR A 61 22.26 -14.87 -12.03
C TYR A 61 22.65 -13.40 -12.26
N GLY A 62 21.88 -12.47 -11.69
CA GLY A 62 22.26 -11.08 -11.52
C GLY A 62 22.27 -10.24 -12.79
N TYR A 63 23.10 -10.57 -13.76
CA TYR A 63 23.31 -9.77 -14.98
C TYR A 63 23.16 -10.64 -16.26
N PRO A 64 22.59 -10.10 -17.35
CA PRO A 64 22.12 -8.71 -17.51
C PRO A 64 20.78 -8.47 -16.79
N ASP A 65 20.57 -7.24 -16.31
CA ASP A 65 19.42 -6.84 -15.47
C ASP A 65 18.59 -5.69 -16.06
N GLY A 66 18.84 -5.35 -17.32
CA GLY A 66 18.14 -4.27 -18.04
C GLY A 66 18.52 -2.85 -17.58
N GLY A 67 19.47 -2.70 -16.62
CA GLY A 67 19.85 -1.38 -16.09
C GLY A 67 18.78 -0.78 -15.18
N ILE A 68 18.01 -1.60 -14.46
CA ILE A 68 16.85 -1.15 -13.68
C ILE A 68 17.20 -0.10 -12.63
N VAL A 69 18.35 -0.22 -11.95
CA VAL A 69 18.76 0.74 -10.92
C VAL A 69 19.05 2.11 -11.54
N ASP A 70 19.77 2.12 -12.66
CA ASP A 70 20.09 3.37 -13.39
C ASP A 70 18.80 4.02 -13.94
N GLU A 71 17.86 3.22 -14.43
CA GLU A 71 16.58 3.74 -14.94
C GLU A 71 15.73 4.34 -13.80
N ILE A 72 15.67 3.70 -12.63
CA ILE A 72 15.00 4.25 -11.45
C ILE A 72 15.68 5.55 -11.02
N ALA A 73 17.00 5.55 -10.94
CA ALA A 73 17.77 6.73 -10.55
C ALA A 73 17.53 7.90 -11.50
N LYS A 74 17.57 7.65 -12.80
CA LYS A 74 17.27 8.64 -13.85
C LYS A 74 15.84 9.15 -13.77
N HIS A 75 14.87 8.25 -13.60
CA HIS A 75 13.44 8.59 -13.53
C HIS A 75 13.13 9.55 -12.35
N HIS A 76 13.86 9.41 -11.25
CA HIS A 76 13.65 10.21 -10.04
C HIS A 76 14.66 11.33 -9.82
N GLY A 77 15.66 11.49 -10.69
CA GLY A 77 16.71 12.49 -10.55
C GLY A 77 17.63 12.25 -9.34
N VAL A 78 17.81 10.99 -8.95
CA VAL A 78 18.71 10.58 -7.86
C VAL A 78 19.91 9.80 -8.41
N LYS A 79 20.88 9.45 -7.56
CA LYS A 79 22.00 8.60 -7.97
C LYS A 79 21.66 7.11 -7.79
N PRO A 80 22.31 6.20 -8.55
CA PRO A 80 22.13 4.75 -8.37
C PRO A 80 22.37 4.26 -6.93
N GLU A 81 23.28 4.89 -6.21
CA GLU A 81 23.60 4.59 -4.80
C GLU A 81 22.48 4.92 -3.81
N ASN A 82 21.49 5.72 -4.24
CA ASN A 82 20.28 6.03 -3.48
C ASN A 82 19.18 4.98 -3.64
N VAL A 83 19.36 3.99 -4.50
CA VAL A 83 18.32 3.00 -4.84
C VAL A 83 18.63 1.64 -4.21
N LEU A 84 17.64 1.05 -3.58
CA LEU A 84 17.66 -0.34 -3.12
C LEU A 84 16.47 -1.07 -3.72
N LEU A 85 16.72 -2.11 -4.52
CA LEU A 85 15.65 -2.96 -5.07
C LEU A 85 15.08 -3.91 -4.00
N GLY A 86 13.82 -4.30 -4.16
CA GLY A 86 13.16 -5.29 -3.33
C GLY A 86 12.07 -6.07 -4.08
N ALA A 87 11.71 -7.23 -3.58
CA ALA A 87 10.60 -8.05 -4.08
C ALA A 87 9.23 -7.42 -3.74
N GLY A 88 8.92 -6.30 -4.39
CA GLY A 88 7.84 -5.37 -4.05
C GLY A 88 8.26 -4.42 -2.93
N SER A 89 7.47 -3.35 -2.72
CA SER A 89 7.69 -2.46 -1.57
C SER A 89 7.57 -3.20 -0.23
N GLY A 90 6.86 -4.34 -0.20
CA GLY A 90 6.75 -5.15 1.01
C GLY A 90 8.10 -5.59 1.57
N GLU A 91 9.04 -6.07 0.74
CA GLU A 91 10.40 -6.38 1.19
C GLU A 91 11.11 -5.13 1.71
N ILE A 92 10.91 -3.97 1.08
CA ILE A 92 11.51 -2.71 1.56
C ILE A 92 11.02 -2.37 2.97
N LEU A 93 9.70 -2.53 3.23
CA LEU A 93 9.14 -2.32 4.58
C LEU A 93 9.77 -3.27 5.60
N ASP A 94 9.94 -4.53 5.24
CA ASP A 94 10.54 -5.55 6.09
C ASP A 94 12.04 -5.27 6.35
N VAL A 95 12.76 -4.86 5.32
CA VAL A 95 14.18 -4.47 5.41
C VAL A 95 14.35 -3.27 6.35
N VAL A 96 13.51 -2.23 6.22
CA VAL A 96 13.54 -1.08 7.13
C VAL A 96 13.25 -1.51 8.56
N GLY A 97 12.22 -2.35 8.75
CA GLY A 97 11.90 -2.93 10.06
C GLY A 97 13.06 -3.68 10.70
N SER A 98 13.73 -4.54 9.91
CA SER A 98 14.91 -5.30 10.36
C SER A 98 16.12 -4.40 10.67
N THR A 99 16.32 -3.35 9.87
CA THR A 99 17.46 -2.45 10.02
C THR A 99 17.32 -1.57 11.26
N PHE A 100 16.15 -0.96 11.46
CA PHE A 100 16.01 0.13 12.45
C PHE A 100 15.20 -0.25 13.69
N ALA A 101 14.42 -1.34 13.65
CA ALA A 101 13.58 -1.74 14.78
C ALA A 101 13.92 -3.12 15.37
N SER A 102 15.00 -3.78 14.92
CA SER A 102 15.55 -4.95 15.60
C SER A 102 16.07 -4.60 17.01
N ASN A 103 16.29 -5.63 17.82
CA ASN A 103 16.84 -5.47 19.18
C ASN A 103 15.95 -4.65 20.15
N GLY A 104 14.63 -4.81 20.03
CA GLY A 104 13.68 -4.20 20.95
C GLY A 104 13.32 -2.74 20.66
N ARG A 105 13.86 -2.15 19.59
CA ARG A 105 13.46 -0.79 19.15
C ARG A 105 12.05 -0.79 18.56
N LYS A 106 11.46 0.39 18.46
CA LYS A 106 10.04 0.56 18.12
C LYS A 106 9.86 1.31 16.81
N VAL A 107 8.81 0.96 16.08
CA VAL A 107 8.26 1.81 15.01
C VAL A 107 7.13 2.67 15.58
N VAL A 108 7.10 3.95 15.21
CA VAL A 108 5.98 4.86 15.51
C VAL A 108 5.19 5.10 14.23
N GLY A 109 3.88 5.01 14.29
CA GLY A 109 3.00 5.29 13.14
C GLY A 109 1.54 5.41 13.54
N VAL A 110 0.65 5.35 12.56
CA VAL A 110 -0.80 5.49 12.77
C VAL A 110 -1.53 4.18 12.59
N GLU A 111 -2.72 4.06 13.18
CA GLU A 111 -3.62 2.93 12.97
C GLU A 111 -5.06 3.41 12.80
N PRO A 112 -5.80 2.90 11.77
CA PRO A 112 -5.35 1.92 10.77
C PRO A 112 -4.42 2.49 9.70
N SER A 113 -3.42 1.68 9.31
CA SER A 113 -2.54 1.91 8.17
C SER A 113 -2.15 0.57 7.54
N TYR A 114 -1.25 0.56 6.54
CA TYR A 114 -0.75 -0.69 5.99
C TYR A 114 0.13 -1.40 7.01
N SER A 115 -0.37 -2.53 7.52
CA SER A 115 0.13 -3.14 8.76
C SER A 115 1.37 -4.03 8.61
N GLN A 116 1.87 -4.28 7.38
CA GLN A 116 2.99 -5.20 7.17
C GLN A 116 4.22 -4.80 8.00
N VAL A 117 4.58 -3.52 7.99
CA VAL A 117 5.75 -3.04 8.73
C VAL A 117 5.63 -3.29 10.24
N TYR A 118 4.45 -3.09 10.82
CA TYR A 118 4.22 -3.36 12.25
C TYR A 118 4.33 -4.83 12.57
N SER A 119 3.75 -5.68 11.72
CA SER A 119 3.83 -7.14 11.87
C SER A 119 5.25 -7.64 11.76
N HIS A 120 6.01 -7.12 10.79
CA HIS A 120 7.42 -7.49 10.61
C HIS A 120 8.26 -7.05 11.82
N VAL A 121 8.15 -5.79 12.25
CA VAL A 121 8.87 -5.28 13.43
C VAL A 121 8.61 -6.14 14.66
N THR A 122 7.36 -6.55 14.87
CA THR A 122 7.02 -7.47 15.98
C THR A 122 7.68 -8.84 15.81
N SER A 123 7.77 -9.36 14.59
CA SER A 123 8.38 -10.67 14.31
C SER A 123 9.90 -10.67 14.57
N VAL A 124 10.56 -9.53 14.44
CA VAL A 124 12.00 -9.36 14.74
C VAL A 124 12.25 -8.81 16.15
N LYS A 125 11.29 -9.04 17.07
CA LYS A 125 11.36 -8.67 18.49
C LYS A 125 11.37 -7.16 18.76
N GLY A 126 10.95 -6.34 17.83
CA GLY A 126 10.63 -4.94 18.03
C GLY A 126 9.19 -4.75 18.53
N ALA A 127 8.73 -3.50 18.59
CA ALA A 127 7.37 -3.16 18.95
C ALA A 127 6.83 -2.01 18.09
N ALA A 128 5.51 -1.85 18.05
CA ALA A 128 4.86 -0.73 17.40
C ALA A 128 4.19 0.19 18.43
N ILE A 129 4.36 1.49 18.27
CA ILE A 129 3.59 2.51 18.96
C ILE A 129 2.68 3.15 17.91
N THR A 130 1.40 2.84 17.95
CA THR A 130 0.43 3.38 17.01
C THR A 130 -0.45 4.44 17.66
N ILE A 131 -0.76 5.49 16.91
CA ILE A 131 -1.74 6.51 17.30
C ILE A 131 -2.96 6.41 16.39
N PRO A 132 -4.16 6.76 16.87
CA PRO A 132 -5.35 6.75 16.03
C PRO A 132 -5.25 7.82 14.92
N LEU A 133 -5.98 7.59 13.83
CA LEU A 133 -6.25 8.65 12.85
C LEU A 133 -7.11 9.76 13.48
N THR A 134 -7.07 10.93 12.90
CA THR A 134 -7.96 12.04 13.24
C THR A 134 -9.42 11.71 12.88
N ALA A 135 -10.37 12.54 13.33
CA ALA A 135 -11.79 12.34 13.05
C ALA A 135 -12.13 12.37 11.55
N ASP A 136 -11.32 13.04 10.73
CA ASP A 136 -11.42 13.10 9.27
C ASP A 136 -10.52 12.06 8.56
N TYR A 137 -10.08 11.03 9.30
CA TYR A 137 -9.30 9.88 8.81
C TYR A 137 -7.90 10.22 8.30
N ARG A 138 -7.29 11.30 8.78
CA ARG A 138 -5.92 11.72 8.42
C ARG A 138 -4.91 11.26 9.47
N GLN A 139 -3.65 11.29 9.09
CA GLN A 139 -2.53 11.02 9.99
C GLN A 139 -2.18 12.31 10.76
N ASP A 140 -2.08 12.25 12.10
CA ASP A 140 -1.78 13.40 12.94
C ASP A 140 -0.28 13.60 13.13
N MET A 141 0.30 14.55 12.40
CA MET A 141 1.74 14.84 12.46
C MET A 141 2.17 15.35 13.83
N ASN A 142 1.35 16.15 14.51
CA ASN A 142 1.69 16.67 15.83
C ASN A 142 1.75 15.54 16.87
N ALA A 143 0.80 14.64 16.82
CA ALA A 143 0.79 13.47 17.70
C ALA A 143 1.97 12.53 17.41
N LEU A 144 2.34 12.31 16.12
CA LEU A 144 3.52 11.54 15.74
C LEU A 144 4.81 12.17 16.27
N ILE A 145 4.99 13.48 16.11
CA ILE A 145 6.15 14.21 16.64
C ILE A 145 6.24 14.06 18.17
N LYS A 146 5.12 14.32 18.86
CA LYS A 146 5.05 14.27 20.32
C LYS A 146 5.42 12.90 20.87
N ILE A 147 4.84 11.82 20.30
CA ILE A 147 5.08 10.46 20.79
C ILE A 147 6.50 9.98 20.45
N THR A 148 7.02 10.34 19.29
CA THR A 148 8.39 10.02 18.89
C THR A 148 9.41 10.69 19.81
N LYS A 149 9.27 11.99 20.10
CA LYS A 149 10.14 12.70 21.04
C LYS A 149 10.09 12.10 22.45
N LYS A 150 8.89 11.74 22.92
CA LYS A 150 8.73 11.13 24.25
C LYS A 150 9.49 9.79 24.38
N HIS A 151 9.55 9.02 23.28
CA HIS A 151 10.17 7.69 23.26
C HIS A 151 11.43 7.64 22.39
N TYR A 152 12.09 8.78 22.14
CA TYR A 152 13.17 8.92 21.16
C TYR A 152 14.23 7.82 21.25
N ARG A 153 14.71 7.50 22.48
CA ARG A 153 15.75 6.49 22.70
C ARG A 153 15.35 5.08 22.33
N GLU A 154 14.03 4.80 22.30
CA GLU A 154 13.46 3.50 22.03
C GLU A 154 12.97 3.37 20.56
N VAL A 155 12.73 4.51 19.89
CA VAL A 155 12.20 4.53 18.52
C VAL A 155 13.32 4.29 17.51
N GLY A 156 13.08 3.35 16.60
CA GLY A 156 13.99 3.06 15.50
C GLY A 156 13.68 3.89 14.26
N PHE A 157 12.41 4.11 13.98
CA PHE A 157 11.95 4.93 12.86
C PHE A 157 10.48 5.32 13.00
N VAL A 158 10.07 6.32 12.22
CA VAL A 158 8.65 6.73 12.05
C VAL A 158 8.16 6.19 10.71
N TYR A 159 6.92 5.70 10.66
CA TYR A 159 6.29 5.16 9.47
C TYR A 159 5.06 5.95 9.05
N LEU A 160 5.01 6.32 7.77
CA LEU A 160 3.85 6.89 7.10
C LEU A 160 3.50 6.08 5.85
N CYS A 161 2.21 5.88 5.59
CA CYS A 161 1.71 5.43 4.30
C CYS A 161 1.01 6.62 3.61
N ASN A 162 1.49 7.08 2.47
CA ASN A 162 1.01 8.31 1.83
C ASN A 162 0.86 8.17 0.31
N PRO A 163 -0.35 8.04 -0.24
CA PRO A 163 -1.67 7.97 0.44
C PRO A 163 -1.83 6.79 1.39
N ASN A 164 -2.57 7.01 2.50
CA ASN A 164 -2.76 5.99 3.52
C ASN A 164 -3.63 4.82 3.04
N ASN A 165 -3.27 3.62 3.34
CA ASN A 165 -4.09 2.44 3.17
C ASN A 165 -4.55 1.95 4.56
N PRO A 166 -5.86 1.99 4.90
CA PRO A 166 -6.99 1.83 3.99
C PRO A 166 -7.77 3.10 3.61
N THR A 167 -7.45 4.28 4.13
CA THR A 167 -8.32 5.45 4.01
C THR A 167 -8.21 6.20 2.67
N GLY A 168 -7.08 6.08 1.97
CA GLY A 168 -6.80 6.82 0.75
C GLY A 168 -6.45 8.30 0.97
N ARG A 169 -6.43 8.77 2.23
CA ARG A 169 -6.10 10.15 2.58
C ARG A 169 -4.63 10.43 2.38
N VAL A 170 -4.31 11.62 1.88
CA VAL A 170 -2.94 12.09 1.71
C VAL A 170 -2.47 12.91 2.91
N VAL A 171 -1.16 12.89 3.13
CA VAL A 171 -0.42 13.87 3.93
C VAL A 171 0.18 14.87 2.95
N SER A 172 -0.07 16.15 3.15
CA SER A 172 0.44 17.20 2.27
C SER A 172 1.95 17.37 2.41
N LYS A 173 2.59 17.98 1.40
CA LYS A 173 4.03 18.30 1.46
C LYS A 173 4.37 19.18 2.66
N GLN A 174 3.44 20.04 3.08
CA GLN A 174 3.62 20.94 4.22
C GLN A 174 3.60 20.16 5.54
N GLU A 175 2.69 19.18 5.67
CA GLU A 175 2.61 18.30 6.84
C GLU A 175 3.81 17.35 6.91
N ILE A 176 4.33 16.86 5.76
CA ILE A 176 5.59 16.09 5.73
C ILE A 176 6.76 16.97 6.22
N LYS A 177 6.85 18.21 5.71
CA LYS A 177 7.90 19.13 6.18
C LYS A 177 7.78 19.39 7.69
N GLN A 178 6.58 19.63 8.19
CA GLN A 178 6.31 19.81 9.61
C GLN A 178 6.77 18.61 10.45
N LEU A 179 6.45 17.39 9.98
CA LEU A 179 6.91 16.16 10.65
C LEU A 179 8.43 16.11 10.70
N LEU A 180 9.10 16.26 9.55
CA LEU A 180 10.55 16.16 9.46
C LEU A 180 11.27 17.22 10.28
N ASP A 181 10.77 18.45 10.30
CA ASP A 181 11.36 19.55 11.11
C ASP A 181 11.06 19.38 12.61
N GLY A 182 9.98 18.70 12.92
CA GLY A 182 9.58 18.43 14.31
C GLY A 182 10.26 17.21 14.92
N LEU A 183 10.85 16.32 14.14
CA LEU A 183 11.57 15.14 14.64
C LEU A 183 13.06 15.44 14.92
N PRO A 184 13.74 14.62 15.74
CA PRO A 184 15.20 14.64 15.82
C PRO A 184 15.83 14.44 14.43
N GLU A 185 16.96 15.12 14.16
CA GLU A 185 17.60 15.16 12.84
C GLU A 185 18.05 13.78 12.35
N ASP A 186 18.38 12.88 13.27
CA ASP A 186 18.84 11.51 13.00
C ASP A 186 17.71 10.46 12.95
N MET A 187 16.44 10.88 13.15
CA MET A 187 15.31 9.96 13.18
C MET A 187 14.92 9.52 11.77
N PRO A 188 15.10 8.23 11.39
CA PRO A 188 14.65 7.75 10.09
C PRO A 188 13.13 7.84 9.94
N VAL A 189 12.67 8.28 8.77
CA VAL A 189 11.25 8.33 8.42
C VAL A 189 11.02 7.51 7.16
N LEU A 190 10.26 6.42 7.30
CA LEU A 190 9.80 5.59 6.17
C LEU A 190 8.47 6.12 5.65
N ILE A 191 8.43 6.48 4.37
CA ILE A 191 7.23 6.95 3.67
C ILE A 191 6.90 5.96 2.55
N ASP A 192 5.81 5.20 2.71
CA ASP A 192 5.30 4.27 1.69
C ASP A 192 4.44 5.05 0.69
N GLU A 193 5.01 5.30 -0.49
CA GLU A 193 4.37 6.02 -1.59
C GLU A 193 3.79 5.06 -2.66
N ALA A 194 3.28 3.88 -2.27
CA ALA A 194 2.78 2.87 -3.19
C ALA A 194 1.65 3.37 -4.10
N TYR A 195 0.89 4.37 -3.68
CA TYR A 195 -0.28 4.89 -4.40
C TYR A 195 -0.07 6.28 -5.01
N HIS A 196 1.13 6.84 -4.94
CA HIS A 196 1.44 8.23 -5.35
C HIS A 196 1.00 8.58 -6.79
N HIS A 197 0.96 7.61 -7.69
CA HIS A 197 0.55 7.83 -9.08
C HIS A 197 -0.90 8.29 -9.24
N PHE A 198 -1.78 7.92 -8.29
CA PHE A 198 -3.23 8.18 -8.37
C PHE A 198 -3.64 9.50 -7.73
N VAL A 199 -2.70 10.20 -7.09
CA VAL A 199 -2.99 11.43 -6.36
C VAL A 199 -3.37 12.56 -7.32
N GLU A 200 -4.43 13.30 -6.93
CA GLU A 200 -4.91 14.52 -7.58
C GLU A 200 -4.84 15.72 -6.65
N ASP A 201 -4.72 15.53 -5.32
CA ASP A 201 -4.62 16.62 -4.35
C ASP A 201 -3.36 17.47 -4.62
N PRO A 202 -3.51 18.77 -4.98
CA PRO A 202 -2.39 19.64 -5.30
C PRO A 202 -1.49 19.95 -4.10
N SER A 203 -1.93 19.67 -2.89
CA SER A 203 -1.11 19.83 -1.68
C SER A 203 -0.09 18.71 -1.51
N TYR A 204 -0.29 17.58 -2.20
CA TYR A 204 0.64 16.45 -2.18
C TYR A 204 1.88 16.72 -3.04
N ALA A 205 3.01 16.24 -2.57
CA ALA A 205 4.22 16.04 -3.39
C ALA A 205 4.97 14.81 -2.92
N THR A 206 5.75 14.20 -3.82
CA THR A 206 6.69 13.16 -3.42
C THR A 206 7.71 13.68 -2.42
N SER A 207 8.16 12.82 -1.51
CA SER A 207 9.17 13.17 -0.51
C SER A 207 10.62 12.98 -0.98
N ILE A 208 10.85 12.66 -2.27
CA ILE A 208 12.20 12.51 -2.87
C ILE A 208 13.11 13.74 -2.64
N PRO A 209 12.64 14.99 -2.73
CA PRO A 209 13.49 16.15 -2.46
C PRO A 209 14.20 16.10 -1.11
N TYR A 210 13.56 15.56 -0.06
CA TYR A 210 14.20 15.44 1.26
C TYR A 210 15.35 14.42 1.29
N VAL A 211 15.31 13.40 0.42
CA VAL A 211 16.46 12.48 0.24
C VAL A 211 17.64 13.21 -0.38
N LEU A 212 17.40 14.09 -1.37
CA LEU A 212 18.43 14.91 -2.01
C LEU A 212 19.01 15.96 -1.07
N GLU A 213 18.23 16.43 -0.10
CA GLU A 213 18.65 17.31 0.99
C GLU A 213 19.47 16.58 2.07
N GLY A 214 19.61 15.24 1.97
CA GLY A 214 20.30 14.42 2.96
C GLY A 214 19.50 14.14 4.25
N ARG A 215 18.19 14.45 4.27
CA ARG A 215 17.32 14.10 5.41
C ARG A 215 17.19 12.58 5.53
N PRO A 216 17.04 12.01 6.72
CA PRO A 216 16.94 10.56 6.91
C PRO A 216 15.56 10.01 6.50
N VAL A 217 15.19 10.23 5.24
CA VAL A 217 13.93 9.80 4.65
C VAL A 217 14.17 8.59 3.76
N ILE A 218 13.33 7.57 3.93
CA ILE A 218 13.32 6.36 3.11
C ILE A 218 11.98 6.31 2.42
N ILE A 219 11.95 6.33 1.09
CA ILE A 219 10.73 6.26 0.30
C ILE A 219 10.59 4.85 -0.25
N ALA A 220 9.49 4.18 0.04
CA ALA A 220 9.16 2.89 -0.54
C ALA A 220 8.23 3.06 -1.74
N ARG A 221 8.58 2.43 -2.87
CA ARG A 221 7.81 2.43 -4.12
C ARG A 221 7.61 1.02 -4.66
N THR A 222 6.56 0.82 -5.45
CA THR A 222 6.21 -0.48 -5.98
C THR A 222 5.74 -0.42 -7.42
N PHE A 223 6.04 -1.47 -8.18
CA PHE A 223 5.46 -1.71 -9.51
C PHE A 223 4.13 -2.48 -9.43
N SER A 224 3.67 -2.82 -8.22
CA SER A 224 2.46 -3.63 -8.02
C SER A 224 1.16 -2.91 -8.38
N LYS A 225 1.15 -1.56 -8.42
CA LYS A 225 -0.08 -0.78 -8.59
C LYS A 225 -0.21 -0.26 -10.01
N ILE A 226 0.27 0.94 -10.32
CA ILE A 226 0.11 1.55 -11.65
C ILE A 226 0.70 0.68 -12.77
N ALA A 227 1.83 0.04 -12.54
CA ALA A 227 2.53 -0.77 -13.53
C ALA A 227 1.99 -2.22 -13.68
N ALA A 228 0.96 -2.60 -12.93
CA ALA A 228 0.30 -3.90 -13.00
C ALA A 228 1.21 -5.14 -12.76
N LEU A 229 2.31 -4.99 -12.03
CA LEU A 229 3.28 -6.06 -11.77
C LEU A 229 3.16 -6.65 -10.35
N ALA A 230 1.95 -6.68 -9.78
CA ALA A 230 1.72 -7.13 -8.40
C ALA A 230 2.24 -8.56 -8.16
N GLY A 231 1.97 -9.50 -9.07
CA GLY A 231 2.43 -10.89 -9.00
C GLY A 231 3.92 -11.06 -9.28
N MET A 232 4.55 -10.08 -9.95
CA MET A 232 5.97 -10.14 -10.35
C MET A 232 6.93 -9.73 -9.24
N ARG A 233 6.44 -9.12 -8.18
CA ARG A 233 7.20 -8.75 -6.99
C ARG A 233 8.39 -7.83 -7.29
N LEU A 234 8.15 -6.59 -7.75
CA LEU A 234 9.18 -5.58 -7.95
C LEU A 234 8.81 -4.29 -7.21
N GLY A 235 9.77 -3.76 -6.49
CA GLY A 235 9.69 -2.48 -5.79
C GLY A 235 11.08 -1.97 -5.47
N TYR A 236 11.16 -0.81 -4.85
CA TYR A 236 12.43 -0.20 -4.51
C TYR A 236 12.27 0.82 -3.37
N ALA A 237 13.39 1.07 -2.69
CA ALA A 237 13.55 2.23 -1.84
C ALA A 237 14.37 3.31 -2.54
N ILE A 238 14.08 4.58 -2.20
CA ILE A 238 14.95 5.73 -2.46
C ILE A 238 15.29 6.35 -1.12
N ALA A 239 16.58 6.43 -0.79
CA ALA A 239 17.08 6.96 0.48
C ALA A 239 18.47 7.56 0.34
N PRO A 240 18.99 8.35 1.31
CA PRO A 240 20.39 8.70 1.38
C PRO A 240 21.27 7.45 1.35
N ARG A 241 22.43 7.56 0.70
CA ARG A 241 23.39 6.45 0.50
C ARG A 241 23.70 5.70 1.80
N GLU A 242 23.88 6.42 2.88
CA GLU A 242 24.22 5.88 4.19
C GLU A 242 23.12 4.97 4.73
N LEU A 243 21.84 5.33 4.54
CA LEU A 243 20.69 4.50 4.92
C LEU A 243 20.56 3.29 3.98
N VAL A 244 20.81 3.46 2.69
CA VAL A 244 20.83 2.32 1.74
C VAL A 244 21.90 1.31 2.14
N GLN A 245 23.10 1.77 2.54
CA GLN A 245 24.17 0.89 3.01
C GLN A 245 23.79 0.13 4.28
N GLN A 246 23.10 0.78 5.23
CA GLN A 246 22.60 0.12 6.45
C GLN A 246 21.51 -0.93 6.15
N MET A 247 20.64 -0.67 5.18
CA MET A 247 19.56 -1.56 4.78
C MET A 247 20.02 -2.76 3.95
N ARG A 248 21.09 -2.60 3.15
CA ARG A 248 21.55 -3.61 2.18
C ARG A 248 21.81 -4.99 2.78
N PRO A 249 22.39 -5.16 3.97
CA PRO A 249 22.63 -6.49 4.59
C PRO A 249 21.34 -7.26 4.89
N PHE A 250 20.19 -6.59 5.01
CA PHE A 250 18.89 -7.18 5.30
C PHE A 250 18.05 -7.44 4.05
N SER A 251 18.48 -6.95 2.88
CA SER A 251 17.79 -7.20 1.61
C SER A 251 18.25 -8.53 1.03
N THR A 252 17.30 -9.31 0.49
CA THR A 252 17.62 -10.57 -0.20
C THR A 252 18.42 -10.33 -1.47
N GLY A 253 18.33 -9.15 -2.08
CA GLY A 253 19.02 -8.74 -3.29
C GLY A 253 18.67 -9.55 -4.54
N THR A 254 17.74 -10.50 -4.43
CA THR A 254 17.43 -11.47 -5.48
C THR A 254 16.12 -11.11 -6.19
N ILE A 255 16.23 -10.38 -7.30
CA ILE A 255 15.11 -10.06 -8.19
C ILE A 255 15.37 -10.71 -9.55
N SER A 256 14.34 -11.38 -10.10
CA SER A 256 14.41 -12.00 -11.44
C SER A 256 14.81 -10.99 -12.52
N ALA A 257 15.73 -11.38 -13.40
CA ALA A 257 16.11 -10.58 -14.57
C ALA A 257 14.88 -10.21 -15.42
N ILE A 258 13.99 -11.17 -15.67
CA ILE A 258 12.75 -10.98 -16.44
C ILE A 258 11.93 -9.82 -15.86
N VAL A 259 11.77 -9.79 -14.55
CA VAL A 259 10.99 -8.78 -13.84
C VAL A 259 11.67 -7.41 -13.89
N LYS A 260 13.00 -7.35 -13.81
CA LYS A 260 13.78 -6.11 -13.94
C LYS A 260 13.60 -5.46 -15.32
N TYR A 261 13.63 -6.25 -16.41
CA TYR A 261 13.33 -5.75 -17.76
C TYR A 261 11.90 -5.22 -17.87
N GLY A 262 10.92 -5.91 -17.27
CA GLY A 262 9.54 -5.41 -17.16
C GLY A 262 9.45 -4.09 -16.42
N GLY A 263 10.20 -3.94 -15.32
CA GLY A 263 10.27 -2.70 -14.55
C GLY A 263 10.83 -1.52 -15.35
N VAL A 264 11.91 -1.74 -16.11
CA VAL A 264 12.48 -0.73 -17.01
C VAL A 264 11.46 -0.27 -18.05
N ALA A 265 10.78 -1.22 -18.69
CA ALA A 265 9.73 -0.91 -19.67
C ALA A 265 8.57 -0.13 -19.03
N ALA A 266 8.14 -0.54 -17.81
CA ALA A 266 7.08 0.13 -17.09
C ALA A 266 7.42 1.59 -16.72
N LEU A 267 8.65 1.89 -16.30
CA LEU A 267 9.09 3.26 -16.01
C LEU A 267 9.05 4.18 -17.25
N ARG A 268 9.28 3.62 -18.42
CA ARG A 268 9.28 4.34 -19.69
C ARG A 268 7.88 4.50 -20.31
N ASP A 269 6.95 3.64 -19.95
CA ASP A 269 5.57 3.65 -20.49
C ASP A 269 4.66 4.60 -19.69
N THR A 270 4.94 5.90 -19.82
CA THR A 270 4.18 6.95 -19.14
C THR A 270 2.77 7.11 -19.71
N GLU A 271 2.54 6.73 -20.97
CA GLU A 271 1.24 6.84 -21.63
C GLU A 271 0.24 5.83 -21.02
N SER A 272 0.61 4.55 -20.95
CA SER A 272 -0.22 3.51 -20.34
C SER A 272 -0.52 3.84 -18.87
N GLN A 273 0.47 4.33 -18.12
CA GLN A 273 0.26 4.76 -16.73
C GLN A 273 -0.73 5.93 -16.63
N ALA A 274 -0.62 6.93 -17.50
CA ALA A 274 -1.54 8.06 -17.54
C ALA A 274 -2.97 7.62 -17.91
N GLN A 275 -3.13 6.66 -18.81
CA GLN A 275 -4.42 6.09 -19.17
C GLN A 275 -5.05 5.36 -17.97
N VAL A 276 -4.30 4.47 -17.30
CA VAL A 276 -4.79 3.75 -16.11
C VAL A 276 -5.16 4.71 -14.99
N LYS A 277 -4.34 5.75 -14.76
CA LYS A 277 -4.66 6.81 -13.79
C LYS A 277 -6.01 7.45 -14.09
N ARG A 278 -6.24 7.91 -15.33
CA ARG A 278 -7.52 8.54 -15.74
C ARG A 278 -8.70 7.59 -15.51
N LEU A 279 -8.63 6.36 -16.03
CA LEU A 279 -9.70 5.37 -15.87
C LEU A 279 -10.01 5.08 -14.39
N THR A 280 -8.98 4.98 -13.56
CA THR A 280 -9.15 4.76 -12.11
C THR A 280 -9.85 5.94 -11.45
N ILE A 281 -9.44 7.16 -11.76
CA ILE A 281 -10.03 8.38 -11.19
C ILE A 281 -11.48 8.53 -11.62
N ASP A 282 -11.78 8.34 -12.91
CA ASP A 282 -13.13 8.45 -13.47
C ASP A 282 -14.09 7.46 -12.80
N LEU A 283 -13.69 6.19 -12.70
CA LEU A 283 -14.48 5.15 -12.07
C LEU A 283 -14.63 5.36 -10.55
N ARG A 284 -13.57 5.79 -9.87
CA ARG A 284 -13.63 6.18 -8.45
C ARG A 284 -14.65 7.29 -8.24
N THR A 285 -14.55 8.36 -9.03
CA THR A 285 -15.45 9.52 -8.93
C THR A 285 -16.90 9.15 -9.23
N LYS A 286 -17.17 8.39 -10.30
CA LYS A 286 -18.50 7.89 -10.64
C LYS A 286 -19.09 7.09 -9.48
N THR A 287 -18.35 6.09 -8.99
CA THR A 287 -18.84 5.17 -7.96
C THR A 287 -19.07 5.87 -6.61
N THR A 288 -18.13 6.70 -6.18
CA THR A 288 -18.27 7.43 -4.91
C THR A 288 -19.40 8.45 -4.94
N LYS A 289 -19.64 9.10 -6.08
CA LYS A 289 -20.78 10.00 -6.30
C LYS A 289 -22.10 9.24 -6.21
N GLU A 290 -22.20 8.05 -6.81
CA GLU A 290 -23.41 7.23 -6.75
C GLU A 290 -23.69 6.77 -5.31
N LEU A 291 -22.69 6.26 -4.59
CA LEU A 291 -22.82 5.87 -3.18
C LEU A 291 -23.25 7.04 -2.28
N THR A 292 -22.67 8.22 -2.50
CA THR A 292 -23.04 9.44 -1.76
C THR A 292 -24.49 9.85 -2.09
N GLY A 293 -24.91 9.76 -3.36
CA GLY A 293 -26.29 9.99 -3.77
C GLY A 293 -27.30 9.03 -3.12
N MET A 294 -26.86 7.83 -2.75
CA MET A 294 -27.64 6.85 -1.98
C MET A 294 -27.61 7.12 -0.46
N GLY A 295 -26.93 8.18 0.00
CA GLY A 295 -26.84 8.58 1.40
C GLY A 295 -25.71 7.91 2.21
N TYR A 296 -24.75 7.23 1.57
CA TYR A 296 -23.58 6.66 2.24
C TYR A 296 -22.44 7.67 2.36
N SER A 297 -21.75 7.65 3.48
CA SER A 297 -20.53 8.45 3.65
C SER A 297 -19.34 7.72 3.04
N VAL A 298 -18.63 8.38 2.13
CA VAL A 298 -17.40 7.86 1.50
C VAL A 298 -16.23 8.73 1.95
N ILE A 299 -15.14 8.09 2.39
CA ILE A 299 -13.91 8.80 2.73
C ILE A 299 -13.26 9.29 1.43
N PRO A 300 -12.95 10.59 1.28
CA PRO A 300 -12.22 11.09 0.12
C PRO A 300 -10.89 10.35 -0.06
N SER A 301 -10.59 9.89 -1.26
CA SER A 301 -9.42 9.06 -1.52
C SER A 301 -8.65 9.51 -2.75
N ASP A 302 -7.33 9.54 -2.63
CA ASP A 302 -6.36 9.77 -3.69
C ASP A 302 -5.61 8.49 -4.11
N ALA A 303 -6.20 7.32 -3.85
CA ALA A 303 -5.65 6.01 -4.21
C ALA A 303 -6.54 5.30 -5.23
N ASN A 304 -6.14 4.11 -5.66
CA ASN A 304 -6.96 3.24 -6.51
C ASN A 304 -7.97 2.39 -5.72
N PHE A 305 -8.46 2.95 -4.62
CA PHE A 305 -9.51 2.39 -3.77
C PHE A 305 -10.18 3.52 -2.98
N PHE A 306 -11.29 3.22 -2.35
CA PHE A 306 -11.96 4.11 -1.39
C PHE A 306 -12.55 3.30 -0.22
N MET A 307 -12.97 3.98 0.85
CA MET A 307 -13.75 3.39 1.94
C MET A 307 -15.13 4.00 2.01
N VAL A 308 -16.14 3.15 2.18
CA VAL A 308 -17.53 3.55 2.40
C VAL A 308 -18.02 3.08 3.77
N HIS A 309 -18.66 3.98 4.54
CA HIS A 309 -19.26 3.67 5.83
C HIS A 309 -20.64 3.03 5.62
N LEU A 310 -20.78 1.78 6.07
CA LEU A 310 -21.99 0.94 5.83
C LEU A 310 -23.08 1.13 6.88
N ARG A 311 -22.79 1.76 8.03
CA ARG A 311 -23.69 1.86 9.21
C ARG A 311 -24.12 0.49 9.74
N ARG A 312 -23.35 -0.53 9.49
CA ARG A 312 -23.50 -1.91 9.97
C ARG A 312 -22.14 -2.62 9.94
N PRO A 313 -21.99 -3.72 10.71
CA PRO A 313 -20.73 -4.49 10.73
C PRO A 313 -20.32 -4.95 9.33
N VAL A 314 -19.03 -4.73 8.97
CA VAL A 314 -18.50 -4.97 7.63
C VAL A 314 -18.34 -6.45 7.29
N VAL A 315 -18.05 -7.31 8.29
CA VAL A 315 -17.74 -8.74 8.05
C VAL A 315 -18.88 -9.48 7.36
N PRO A 316 -20.15 -9.45 7.84
CA PRO A 316 -21.26 -10.09 7.15
C PRO A 316 -21.48 -9.56 5.72
N VAL A 317 -21.20 -8.26 5.50
CA VAL A 317 -21.36 -7.64 4.17
C VAL A 317 -20.29 -8.16 3.21
N ILE A 318 -19.04 -8.32 3.66
CA ILE A 318 -17.96 -8.93 2.86
C ILE A 318 -18.34 -10.36 2.43
N GLU A 319 -18.93 -11.14 3.32
CA GLU A 319 -19.38 -12.50 3.03
C GLU A 319 -20.50 -12.53 1.97
N GLU A 320 -21.46 -11.61 2.05
CA GLU A 320 -22.52 -11.51 1.03
C GLU A 320 -21.97 -11.07 -0.34
N PHE A 321 -21.01 -10.14 -0.39
CA PHE A 321 -20.32 -9.80 -1.63
C PHE A 321 -19.60 -11.01 -2.25
N SER A 322 -18.91 -11.79 -1.43
CA SER A 322 -18.21 -12.99 -1.87
C SER A 322 -19.14 -14.02 -2.51
N LYS A 323 -20.34 -14.24 -1.92
CA LYS A 323 -21.39 -15.12 -2.49
C LYS A 323 -21.90 -14.65 -3.85
N LYS A 324 -21.79 -13.35 -4.14
CA LYS A 324 -22.17 -12.76 -5.43
C LYS A 324 -20.99 -12.67 -6.43
N GLY A 325 -19.87 -13.29 -6.11
CA GLY A 325 -18.68 -13.28 -6.95
C GLY A 325 -17.98 -11.92 -7.02
N VAL A 326 -18.11 -11.10 -5.98
CA VAL A 326 -17.43 -9.81 -5.85
C VAL A 326 -16.50 -9.86 -4.64
N LEU A 327 -15.20 -9.83 -4.87
CA LEU A 327 -14.20 -9.77 -3.80
C LEU A 327 -13.95 -8.31 -3.42
N VAL A 328 -14.13 -7.97 -2.15
CA VAL A 328 -13.91 -6.62 -1.60
C VAL A 328 -12.84 -6.67 -0.50
N GLY A 329 -12.40 -5.50 -0.02
CA GLY A 329 -11.34 -5.42 0.99
C GLY A 329 -11.68 -6.15 2.29
N ARG A 330 -10.65 -6.63 2.98
CA ARG A 330 -10.78 -7.24 4.31
C ARG A 330 -11.27 -6.23 5.35
N PRO A 331 -11.66 -6.66 6.56
CA PRO A 331 -11.89 -5.74 7.67
C PRO A 331 -10.62 -4.96 8.07
N PHE A 332 -10.80 -3.72 8.53
CA PHE A 332 -9.72 -2.84 8.98
C PHE A 332 -10.04 -2.27 10.38
N PRO A 333 -9.92 -3.07 11.46
CA PRO A 333 -10.12 -2.54 12.80
C PRO A 333 -9.22 -1.31 13.08
N PRO A 334 -9.68 -0.31 13.81
CA PRO A 334 -10.99 -0.22 14.48
C PRO A 334 -12.18 0.19 13.59
N MET A 335 -11.99 0.35 12.26
CA MET A 335 -13.01 0.77 11.30
C MET A 335 -13.96 -0.39 10.93
N THR A 336 -14.67 -0.94 11.91
CA THR A 336 -15.45 -2.19 11.78
C THR A 336 -16.73 -2.07 10.94
N GLU A 337 -17.13 -0.85 10.58
CA GLU A 337 -18.29 -0.56 9.73
C GLU A 337 -17.92 0.05 8.37
N HIS A 338 -16.63 0.06 8.02
CA HIS A 338 -16.15 0.61 6.77
C HIS A 338 -15.71 -0.51 5.82
N LEU A 339 -16.20 -0.46 4.59
CA LEU A 339 -15.80 -1.35 3.51
C LEU A 339 -14.79 -0.66 2.62
N ARG A 340 -13.60 -1.27 2.42
CA ARG A 340 -12.65 -0.81 1.39
C ARG A 340 -12.97 -1.49 0.07
N VAL A 341 -13.04 -0.71 -1.00
CA VAL A 341 -13.30 -1.18 -2.35
C VAL A 341 -12.18 -0.71 -3.26
N SER A 342 -11.47 -1.62 -3.89
CA SER A 342 -10.50 -1.29 -4.95
C SER A 342 -11.23 -0.89 -6.22
N ILE A 343 -10.62 -0.03 -7.03
CA ILE A 343 -11.19 0.34 -8.34
C ILE A 343 -10.79 -0.72 -9.35
N GLY A 344 -11.80 -1.41 -9.87
CA GLY A 344 -11.68 -2.41 -10.93
C GLY A 344 -11.94 -1.83 -12.31
N THR A 345 -12.20 -2.70 -13.29
CA THR A 345 -12.72 -2.32 -14.60
C THR A 345 -14.17 -1.78 -14.48
N ALA A 346 -14.66 -1.13 -15.52
CA ALA A 346 -16.04 -0.64 -15.53
C ALA A 346 -17.05 -1.76 -15.23
N ASN A 347 -16.89 -2.93 -15.84
CA ASN A 347 -17.76 -4.11 -15.59
C ASN A 347 -17.70 -4.57 -14.11
N GLU A 348 -16.49 -4.64 -13.52
CA GLU A 348 -16.34 -5.04 -12.11
C GLU A 348 -16.99 -4.02 -11.17
N MET A 349 -16.87 -2.72 -11.47
CA MET A 349 -17.52 -1.67 -10.68
C MET A 349 -19.05 -1.68 -10.82
N ASP A 350 -19.58 -1.96 -12.01
CA ASP A 350 -21.02 -2.12 -12.21
C ASP A 350 -21.54 -3.34 -11.45
N ARG A 351 -20.85 -4.48 -11.47
CA ARG A 351 -21.16 -5.67 -10.66
C ARG A 351 -21.14 -5.36 -9.17
N PHE A 352 -20.16 -4.59 -8.71
CA PHE A 352 -20.10 -4.13 -7.33
C PHE A 352 -21.34 -3.30 -6.97
N MET A 353 -21.73 -2.34 -7.79
CA MET A 353 -22.88 -1.48 -7.52
C MET A 353 -24.22 -2.25 -7.50
N VAL A 354 -24.39 -3.23 -8.40
CA VAL A 354 -25.56 -4.13 -8.38
C VAL A 354 -25.59 -4.92 -7.06
N ALA A 355 -24.49 -5.59 -6.73
CA ALA A 355 -24.38 -6.37 -5.49
C ALA A 355 -24.58 -5.49 -4.24
N PHE A 356 -23.99 -4.28 -4.23
CA PHE A 356 -24.13 -3.33 -3.13
C PHE A 356 -25.58 -2.97 -2.85
N LYS A 357 -26.34 -2.59 -3.89
CA LYS A 357 -27.77 -2.24 -3.78
C LYS A 357 -28.58 -3.38 -3.20
N GLU A 358 -28.40 -4.60 -3.70
CA GLU A 358 -29.12 -5.79 -3.22
C GLU A 358 -28.77 -6.15 -1.77
N ILE A 359 -27.49 -6.14 -1.40
CA ILE A 359 -27.02 -6.46 -0.04
C ILE A 359 -27.51 -5.41 0.96
N MET A 360 -27.45 -4.13 0.58
CA MET A 360 -27.80 -3.04 1.48
C MET A 360 -29.32 -2.83 1.62
N ALA A 361 -30.12 -3.28 0.66
CA ALA A 361 -31.58 -3.31 0.76
C ALA A 361 -32.07 -4.39 1.75
N SER A 362 -31.29 -5.43 1.98
CA SER A 362 -31.63 -6.51 2.93
C SER A 362 -31.41 -6.05 4.37
N PRO A 363 -32.30 -6.42 5.34
CA PRO A 363 -32.09 -6.13 6.75
C PRO A 363 -30.73 -6.67 7.23
N ALA A 364 -30.07 -5.94 8.12
CA ALA A 364 -28.83 -6.42 8.74
C ALA A 364 -29.09 -7.76 9.43
N LYS A 365 -28.43 -8.83 9.01
CA LYS A 365 -28.44 -10.08 9.77
C LYS A 365 -27.80 -9.80 11.14
N THR A 366 -28.59 -9.85 12.20
CA THR A 366 -28.05 -9.85 13.57
C THR A 366 -27.12 -11.04 13.69
N ALA A 367 -25.89 -10.79 14.16
CA ALA A 367 -24.97 -11.88 14.51
C ALA A 367 -25.71 -12.81 15.49
N SER A 368 -26.02 -14.03 15.05
CA SER A 368 -26.52 -15.06 15.96
C SER A 368 -25.40 -15.27 16.97
N SER A 369 -25.66 -14.91 18.22
CA SER A 369 -24.87 -15.30 19.37
C SER A 369 -24.83 -16.83 19.44
N GLY A 370 -23.85 -17.43 18.78
CA GLY A 370 -23.50 -18.82 18.95
C GLY A 370 -22.88 -19.02 20.33
N ALA A 371 -23.71 -18.99 21.32
CA ALA A 371 -23.39 -19.60 22.60
C ALA A 371 -23.59 -21.11 22.45
N ARG A 372 -22.48 -21.86 22.34
CA ARG A 372 -22.29 -23.18 22.96
C ARG A 372 -20.83 -23.57 22.92
#